data_c6e8363453eb8e060c734eb3527028c1
#
_entry.id   c6e8363453eb8e060c734eb3527028c1
#
_cell.length_a   1.000
_cell.length_b   1.000
_cell.length_c   1.000
_cell.angle_alpha   90.00
_cell.angle_beta   90.00
_cell.angle_gamma   90.00
#
_symmetry.space_group_name_H-M   'P 1'
#
loop_
_entity.id
_entity.type
_entity.pdbx_description
1 polymer ?
#
loop_
_entity_poly.entity_id
_entity_poly.type
_entity_poly.pdbx_seq_one_letter_code
_entity_poly.pdbx_strand_id
1 'polypeptide(L)'
;MSDVGVVAIGRNEGERLRRCLASVTGRGMPVVYVDSASTDGSVEVARSLCAEVVSLDLSRPFSAARARNEGFERLLQLAPAVQFVHFVDGDCEGVEGWIDRARREIAAYPDVAVVCGRRRERFPERSVYNRLADLEWDTPVGEAKSCGGDAMMRVDAFRAAGGFDASVAAGEEPELCQRLRAAGHKVLRVDAEMTLHDSAMHYFGQWWKRAVRSGYGAMDVATRFGQHGLFVKQVKSARLWAIAWPPAVVLMTTLGAFAFGAPGALAAGAVAVAVLPIQMARLALRTRRRVPDWKTATAYGILTMIGKWANVLGQLRYLRDRSAGRNTRLIEYKSSCATPITKPT
;
A
#
# COMPACT_ATOMS: atom_id res chain seq x y z
N MET A 1 -33.07 -1.98 2.19
CA MET A 1 -31.82 -1.20 2.08
C MET A 1 -30.67 -2.15 2.32
N SER A 2 -29.55 -1.99 1.61
CA SER A 2 -28.34 -2.82 1.80
C SER A 2 -27.73 -2.57 3.19
N ASP A 3 -27.26 -3.64 3.86
CA ASP A 3 -26.48 -3.55 5.09
C ASP A 3 -24.99 -3.23 4.82
N VAL A 4 -24.61 -3.09 3.54
CA VAL A 4 -23.28 -2.70 3.09
C VAL A 4 -23.33 -1.31 2.46
N GLY A 5 -22.38 -0.45 2.84
CA GLY A 5 -22.10 0.81 2.15
C GLY A 5 -20.66 0.85 1.62
N VAL A 6 -20.40 1.72 0.66
CA VAL A 6 -19.09 1.85 0.02
C VAL A 6 -18.53 3.25 0.21
N VAL A 7 -17.25 3.32 0.54
CA VAL A 7 -16.46 4.57 0.59
C VAL A 7 -15.30 4.45 -0.39
N ALA A 8 -15.37 5.20 -1.49
CA ALA A 8 -14.28 5.34 -2.46
C ALA A 8 -13.53 6.64 -2.19
N ILE A 9 -12.19 6.61 -2.31
CA ILE A 9 -11.36 7.81 -2.14
C ILE A 9 -10.45 7.99 -3.35
N GLY A 10 -10.18 9.23 -3.76
CA GLY A 10 -9.29 9.44 -4.91
C GLY A 10 -8.85 10.89 -5.09
N ARG A 11 -7.88 11.05 -6.00
CA ARG A 11 -7.42 12.33 -6.51
C ARG A 11 -6.86 12.17 -7.90
N ASN A 12 -7.45 12.87 -8.87
CA ASN A 12 -7.01 12.84 -10.27
C ASN A 12 -6.94 11.41 -10.84
N GLU A 13 -8.00 10.63 -10.63
CA GLU A 13 -8.04 9.23 -11.08
C GLU A 13 -8.71 9.06 -12.45
N GLY A 14 -9.45 10.06 -12.94
CA GLY A 14 -10.03 10.09 -14.28
C GLY A 14 -10.79 8.82 -14.64
N GLU A 15 -10.35 8.12 -15.71
CA GLU A 15 -11.00 6.91 -16.18
C GLU A 15 -10.88 5.73 -15.19
N ARG A 16 -9.86 5.72 -14.32
CA ARG A 16 -9.74 4.72 -13.25
C ARG A 16 -10.88 4.85 -12.26
N LEU A 17 -11.20 6.10 -11.85
CA LEU A 17 -12.33 6.37 -10.98
C LEU A 17 -13.66 5.94 -11.61
N ARG A 18 -13.84 6.18 -12.92
CA ARG A 18 -15.04 5.73 -13.63
C ARG A 18 -15.23 4.21 -13.49
N ARG A 19 -14.16 3.44 -13.73
CA ARG A 19 -14.20 1.98 -13.58
C ARG A 19 -14.43 1.55 -12.13
N CYS A 20 -13.76 2.19 -11.18
CA CYS A 20 -13.96 1.95 -9.75
C CYS A 20 -15.44 2.12 -9.37
N LEU A 21 -16.00 3.30 -9.62
CA LEU A 21 -17.38 3.61 -9.24
C LEU A 21 -18.41 2.75 -9.99
N ALA A 22 -18.22 2.52 -11.29
CA ALA A 22 -19.10 1.64 -12.06
C ALA A 22 -19.14 0.20 -11.50
N SER A 23 -18.04 -0.29 -10.90
CA SER A 23 -17.99 -1.62 -10.32
C SER A 23 -18.77 -1.76 -9.00
N VAL A 24 -19.08 -0.64 -8.32
CA VAL A 24 -19.73 -0.64 -7.00
C VAL A 24 -21.09 0.09 -6.98
N THR A 25 -21.41 0.92 -7.97
CA THR A 25 -22.70 1.60 -8.09
C THR A 25 -23.77 0.71 -8.73
N GLY A 26 -25.06 1.14 -8.67
CA GLY A 26 -26.17 0.43 -9.32
C GLY A 26 -26.63 -0.85 -8.64
N ARG A 27 -26.05 -1.20 -7.47
CA ARG A 27 -26.39 -2.43 -6.69
C ARG A 27 -27.28 -2.17 -5.48
N GLY A 28 -27.90 -1.00 -5.39
CA GLY A 28 -28.77 -0.62 -4.26
C GLY A 28 -27.99 -0.35 -2.94
N MET A 29 -26.69 -0.24 -3.01
CA MET A 29 -25.82 0.15 -1.89
C MET A 29 -25.57 1.66 -1.92
N PRO A 30 -25.53 2.35 -0.76
CA PRO A 30 -25.05 3.73 -0.69
C PRO A 30 -23.54 3.78 -1.00
N VAL A 31 -23.16 4.71 -1.88
CA VAL A 31 -21.77 4.92 -2.31
C VAL A 31 -21.38 6.37 -2.06
N VAL A 32 -20.32 6.59 -1.31
CA VAL A 32 -19.71 7.89 -1.07
C VAL A 32 -18.34 7.93 -1.74
N TYR A 33 -18.11 8.92 -2.59
CA TYR A 33 -16.79 9.24 -3.12
C TYR A 33 -16.22 10.47 -2.41
N VAL A 34 -15.01 10.35 -1.90
CA VAL A 34 -14.30 11.45 -1.27
C VAL A 34 -13.19 11.95 -2.19
N ASP A 35 -13.36 13.17 -2.65
CA ASP A 35 -12.42 13.84 -3.54
C ASP A 35 -11.37 14.63 -2.77
N SER A 36 -10.09 14.36 -3.07
CA SER A 36 -8.95 15.04 -2.45
C SER A 36 -8.40 16.17 -3.35
N ALA A 37 -9.27 17.04 -3.85
CA ALA A 37 -8.98 18.16 -4.75
C ALA A 37 -8.51 17.73 -6.14
N SER A 38 -9.31 16.98 -6.82
CA SER A 38 -9.10 16.65 -8.24
C SER A 38 -9.31 17.86 -9.14
N THR A 39 -8.57 17.87 -10.25
CA THR A 39 -8.60 18.90 -11.30
C THR A 39 -8.87 18.32 -12.70
N ASP A 40 -9.22 17.03 -12.78
CA ASP A 40 -9.32 16.24 -14.01
C ASP A 40 -10.76 15.80 -14.35
N GLY A 41 -11.78 16.39 -13.74
CA GLY A 41 -13.18 15.98 -13.94
C GLY A 41 -13.62 14.77 -13.12
N SER A 42 -12.82 14.30 -12.16
CA SER A 42 -13.18 13.16 -11.29
C SER A 42 -14.48 13.39 -10.51
N VAL A 43 -14.73 14.62 -10.05
CA VAL A 43 -15.95 14.98 -9.31
C VAL A 43 -17.20 14.85 -10.17
N GLU A 44 -17.15 15.32 -11.42
CA GLU A 44 -18.24 15.23 -12.40
C GLU A 44 -18.53 13.77 -12.75
N VAL A 45 -17.48 12.97 -12.93
CA VAL A 45 -17.60 11.52 -13.14
C VAL A 45 -18.30 10.85 -11.97
N ALA A 46 -17.93 11.16 -10.74
CA ALA A 46 -18.54 10.56 -9.56
C ALA A 46 -20.04 10.91 -9.47
N ARG A 47 -20.41 12.18 -9.68
CA ARG A 47 -21.81 12.62 -9.69
C ARG A 47 -22.64 11.93 -10.78
N SER A 48 -22.06 11.76 -11.98
CA SER A 48 -22.75 11.11 -13.10
C SER A 48 -23.07 9.63 -12.85
N LEU A 49 -22.34 8.99 -11.94
CA LEU A 49 -22.52 7.59 -11.53
C LEU A 49 -23.35 7.44 -10.23
N CYS A 50 -24.06 8.50 -9.84
CA CYS A 50 -24.93 8.50 -8.66
C CYS A 50 -24.21 8.23 -7.33
N ALA A 51 -22.92 8.55 -7.23
CA ALA A 51 -22.20 8.54 -5.96
C ALA A 51 -22.45 9.88 -5.22
N GLU A 52 -22.60 9.82 -3.90
CA GLU A 52 -22.50 11.01 -3.06
C GLU A 52 -21.06 11.49 -3.04
N VAL A 53 -20.82 12.78 -3.25
CA VAL A 53 -19.48 13.34 -3.34
C VAL A 53 -19.17 14.23 -2.14
N VAL A 54 -18.08 13.92 -1.44
CA VAL A 54 -17.49 14.73 -0.38
C VAL A 54 -16.19 15.33 -0.90
N SER A 55 -16.10 16.66 -0.92
CA SER A 55 -14.85 17.35 -1.22
C SER A 55 -14.09 17.63 0.09
N LEU A 56 -12.84 17.17 0.20
CA LEU A 56 -12.04 17.42 1.38
C LEU A 56 -11.70 18.90 1.54
N ASP A 57 -11.80 19.39 2.77
CA ASP A 57 -11.30 20.71 3.15
C ASP A 57 -9.76 20.76 3.02
N LEU A 58 -9.27 21.62 2.13
CA LEU A 58 -7.85 21.79 1.83
C LEU A 58 -7.10 22.67 2.82
N SER A 59 -7.79 23.35 3.76
CA SER A 59 -7.14 24.08 4.86
C SER A 59 -6.35 23.16 5.77
N ARG A 60 -6.64 21.85 5.73
CA ARG A 60 -5.98 20.78 6.47
C ARG A 60 -5.26 19.83 5.52
N PRO A 61 -4.09 19.30 5.88
CA PRO A 61 -3.38 18.32 5.05
C PRO A 61 -4.28 17.11 4.71
N PHE A 62 -4.32 16.72 3.46
CA PHE A 62 -5.07 15.54 3.05
C PHE A 62 -4.24 14.26 3.26
N SER A 63 -4.94 13.17 3.61
CA SER A 63 -4.39 11.82 3.67
C SER A 63 -5.48 10.81 3.32
N ALA A 64 -5.09 9.59 2.93
CA ALA A 64 -6.04 8.52 2.68
C ALA A 64 -6.86 8.19 3.94
N ALA A 65 -6.23 8.20 5.10
CA ALA A 65 -6.89 8.01 6.40
C ALA A 65 -8.01 9.03 6.63
N ARG A 66 -7.71 10.33 6.42
CA ARG A 66 -8.70 11.40 6.57
C ARG A 66 -9.84 11.25 5.57
N ALA A 67 -9.52 10.98 4.30
CA ALA A 67 -10.53 10.81 3.27
C ALA A 67 -11.49 9.64 3.60
N ARG A 68 -10.95 8.50 4.02
CA ARG A 68 -11.77 7.35 4.42
C ARG A 68 -12.65 7.65 5.64
N ASN A 69 -12.13 8.36 6.64
CA ASN A 69 -12.91 8.75 7.81
C ASN A 69 -14.05 9.71 7.44
N GLU A 70 -13.77 10.78 6.67
CA GLU A 70 -14.83 11.72 6.25
C GLU A 70 -15.88 11.04 5.38
N GLY A 71 -15.46 10.12 4.49
CA GLY A 71 -16.38 9.30 3.70
C GLY A 71 -17.22 8.36 4.56
N PHE A 72 -16.65 7.76 5.59
CA PHE A 72 -17.36 6.90 6.53
C PHE A 72 -18.43 7.67 7.32
N GLU A 73 -18.09 8.83 7.85
CA GLU A 73 -19.07 9.68 8.56
C GLU A 73 -20.21 10.10 7.63
N ARG A 74 -19.91 10.48 6.39
CA ARG A 74 -20.93 10.82 5.40
C ARG A 74 -21.82 9.62 5.05
N LEU A 75 -21.23 8.44 4.90
CA LEU A 75 -21.96 7.21 4.64
C LEU A 75 -22.98 6.92 5.75
N LEU A 76 -22.61 7.08 7.01
CA LEU A 76 -23.50 6.83 8.15
C LEU A 76 -24.62 7.89 8.27
N GLN A 77 -24.36 9.13 7.83
CA GLN A 77 -25.44 10.14 7.74
C GLN A 77 -26.49 9.77 6.68
N LEU A 78 -26.05 9.20 5.54
CA LEU A 78 -26.96 8.80 4.46
C LEU A 78 -27.68 7.49 4.75
N ALA A 79 -27.00 6.56 5.39
CA ALA A 79 -27.49 5.21 5.64
C ALA A 79 -27.07 4.71 7.03
N PRO A 80 -27.72 5.19 8.11
CA PRO A 80 -27.33 4.87 9.48
C PRO A 80 -27.48 3.38 9.86
N ALA A 81 -28.19 2.60 9.05
CA ALA A 81 -28.44 1.17 9.28
C ALA A 81 -27.37 0.27 8.64
N VAL A 82 -26.37 0.79 7.93
CA VAL A 82 -25.29 -0.06 7.38
C VAL A 82 -24.50 -0.70 8.50
N GLN A 83 -24.22 -2.00 8.35
CA GLN A 83 -23.43 -2.80 9.28
C GLN A 83 -21.99 -2.99 8.83
N PHE A 84 -21.76 -2.89 7.52
CA PHE A 84 -20.46 -3.11 6.91
C PHE A 84 -20.13 -1.95 5.97
N VAL A 85 -18.88 -1.51 6.00
CA VAL A 85 -18.35 -0.53 5.07
C VAL A 85 -17.26 -1.18 4.20
N HIS A 86 -17.36 -1.03 2.89
CA HIS A 86 -16.30 -1.40 1.95
C HIS A 86 -15.53 -0.17 1.54
N PHE A 87 -14.28 -0.08 1.97
CA PHE A 87 -13.34 0.94 1.51
C PHE A 87 -12.70 0.48 0.20
N VAL A 88 -12.53 1.40 -0.74
CA VAL A 88 -11.88 1.15 -2.04
C VAL A 88 -11.12 2.39 -2.51
N ASP A 89 -9.93 2.18 -3.07
CA ASP A 89 -9.16 3.26 -3.70
C ASP A 89 -9.73 3.55 -5.11
N GLY A 90 -9.78 4.82 -5.53
CA GLY A 90 -10.38 5.24 -6.80
C GLY A 90 -9.65 4.74 -8.06
N ASP A 91 -8.48 4.12 -7.90
CA ASP A 91 -7.74 3.43 -8.95
C ASP A 91 -7.90 1.90 -8.93
N CYS A 92 -8.83 1.40 -8.09
CA CYS A 92 -9.16 -0.01 -7.92
C CYS A 92 -10.57 -0.29 -8.44
N GLU A 93 -10.70 -1.24 -9.36
CA GLU A 93 -11.98 -1.72 -9.85
C GLU A 93 -12.37 -3.00 -9.10
N GLY A 94 -13.56 -3.00 -8.48
CA GLY A 94 -14.09 -4.16 -7.78
C GLY A 94 -14.36 -5.33 -8.73
N VAL A 95 -13.96 -6.53 -8.33
CA VAL A 95 -14.28 -7.76 -9.07
C VAL A 95 -15.74 -8.16 -8.78
N GLU A 96 -16.42 -8.63 -9.80
CA GLU A 96 -17.81 -9.09 -9.66
C GLU A 96 -17.95 -10.17 -8.59
N GLY A 97 -18.99 -10.06 -7.76
CA GLY A 97 -19.24 -10.99 -6.65
C GLY A 97 -18.39 -10.78 -5.39
N TRP A 98 -17.39 -9.88 -5.44
CA TRP A 98 -16.52 -9.63 -4.29
C TRP A 98 -17.29 -9.13 -3.07
N ILE A 99 -18.13 -8.11 -3.21
CA ILE A 99 -18.86 -7.52 -2.08
C ILE A 99 -19.77 -8.57 -1.40
N ASP A 100 -20.46 -9.38 -2.19
CA ASP A 100 -21.32 -10.45 -1.66
C ASP A 100 -20.50 -11.52 -0.95
N ARG A 101 -19.32 -11.87 -1.48
CA ARG A 101 -18.40 -12.81 -0.83
C ARG A 101 -17.89 -12.24 0.48
N ALA A 102 -17.40 -11.02 0.51
CA ALA A 102 -16.89 -10.36 1.70
C ALA A 102 -17.97 -10.21 2.79
N ARG A 103 -19.20 -9.83 2.37
CA ARG A 103 -20.35 -9.73 3.28
C ARG A 103 -20.70 -11.07 3.93
N ARG A 104 -20.72 -12.17 3.16
CA ARG A 104 -20.98 -13.51 3.73
C ARG A 104 -19.90 -13.92 4.74
N GLU A 105 -18.62 -13.68 4.41
CA GLU A 105 -17.52 -14.05 5.30
C GLU A 105 -17.53 -13.23 6.60
N ILE A 106 -17.68 -11.91 6.51
CA ILE A 106 -17.67 -11.07 7.71
C ILE A 106 -18.92 -11.29 8.59
N ALA A 107 -20.06 -11.62 8.00
CA ALA A 107 -21.28 -11.94 8.74
C ALA A 107 -21.21 -13.30 9.45
N ALA A 108 -20.52 -14.28 8.84
CA ALA A 108 -20.37 -15.63 9.38
C ALA A 108 -19.48 -15.70 10.62
N TYR A 109 -18.55 -14.75 10.79
CA TYR A 109 -17.58 -14.76 11.88
C TYR A 109 -17.64 -13.47 12.70
N PRO A 110 -18.33 -13.45 13.85
CA PRO A 110 -18.51 -12.24 14.68
C PRO A 110 -17.20 -11.61 15.18
N ASP A 111 -16.16 -12.41 15.34
CA ASP A 111 -14.82 -11.96 15.75
C ASP A 111 -13.97 -11.36 14.61
N VAL A 112 -14.45 -11.48 13.35
CA VAL A 112 -13.79 -10.87 12.19
C VAL A 112 -14.29 -9.45 12.01
N ALA A 113 -13.41 -8.47 12.19
CA ALA A 113 -13.69 -7.06 11.94
C ALA A 113 -13.36 -6.61 10.53
N VAL A 114 -12.45 -7.29 9.83
CA VAL A 114 -11.97 -6.93 8.50
C VAL A 114 -11.88 -8.16 7.61
N VAL A 115 -12.44 -8.05 6.41
CA VAL A 115 -12.28 -9.04 5.33
C VAL A 115 -11.65 -8.37 4.11
N CYS A 116 -10.57 -8.97 3.61
CA CYS A 116 -9.93 -8.57 2.36
C CYS A 116 -9.73 -9.78 1.44
N GLY A 117 -9.59 -9.51 0.15
CA GLY A 117 -9.34 -10.49 -0.90
C GLY A 117 -8.00 -10.28 -1.58
N ARG A 118 -7.85 -10.87 -2.76
CA ARG A 118 -6.71 -10.69 -3.65
C ARG A 118 -6.85 -9.37 -4.41
N ARG A 119 -5.97 -8.41 -4.16
CA ARG A 119 -5.76 -7.26 -5.05
C ARG A 119 -4.82 -7.69 -6.16
N ARG A 120 -5.16 -7.45 -7.41
CA ARG A 120 -4.32 -7.72 -8.57
C ARG A 120 -3.93 -6.44 -9.29
N GLU A 121 -2.75 -6.45 -9.88
CA GLU A 121 -2.40 -5.41 -10.85
C GLU A 121 -3.18 -5.67 -12.15
N ARG A 122 -3.84 -4.63 -12.66
CA ARG A 122 -4.64 -4.71 -13.90
C ARG A 122 -3.77 -4.97 -15.13
N PHE A 123 -2.57 -4.39 -15.17
CA PHE A 123 -1.67 -4.42 -16.32
C PHE A 123 -0.26 -4.88 -15.92
N PRO A 124 -0.11 -6.12 -15.41
CA PRO A 124 1.19 -6.59 -14.93
C PRO A 124 2.23 -6.72 -16.04
N GLU A 125 1.78 -6.87 -17.32
CA GLU A 125 2.65 -6.97 -18.50
C GLU A 125 3.28 -5.64 -18.92
N ARG A 126 2.68 -4.49 -18.55
CA ARG A 126 3.13 -3.16 -19.01
C ARG A 126 4.49 -2.75 -18.44
N SER A 127 4.86 -3.26 -17.28
CA SER A 127 6.18 -2.99 -16.71
C SER A 127 6.60 -4.06 -15.70
N VAL A 128 7.91 -4.15 -15.46
CA VAL A 128 8.43 -4.97 -14.36
C VAL A 128 7.92 -4.50 -13.00
N TYR A 129 7.71 -3.19 -12.83
CA TYR A 129 7.26 -2.60 -11.56
C TYR A 129 5.80 -2.96 -11.24
N ASN A 130 4.92 -2.95 -12.26
CA ASN A 130 3.54 -3.40 -12.14
C ASN A 130 3.49 -4.89 -11.77
N ARG A 131 4.31 -5.72 -12.44
CA ARG A 131 4.39 -7.15 -12.16
C ARG A 131 4.88 -7.44 -10.73
N LEU A 132 5.84 -6.67 -10.25
CA LEU A 132 6.33 -6.80 -8.87
C LEU A 132 5.29 -6.32 -7.86
N ALA A 133 4.51 -5.29 -8.16
CA ALA A 133 3.39 -4.86 -7.32
C ALA A 133 2.33 -5.96 -7.20
N ASP A 134 1.96 -6.61 -8.31
CA ASP A 134 1.05 -7.75 -8.29
C ASP A 134 1.54 -8.87 -7.38
N LEU A 135 2.83 -9.20 -7.46
CA LEU A 135 3.46 -10.22 -6.61
C LEU A 135 3.49 -9.82 -5.13
N GLU A 136 3.73 -8.54 -4.81
CA GLU A 136 3.73 -8.03 -3.43
C GLU A 136 2.35 -8.12 -2.78
N TRP A 137 1.27 -7.90 -3.56
CA TRP A 137 -0.10 -7.96 -3.07
C TRP A 137 -0.66 -9.38 -2.95
N ASP A 138 0.06 -10.37 -3.43
CA ASP A 138 -0.27 -11.78 -3.25
C ASP A 138 0.13 -12.26 -1.85
N THR A 139 -0.71 -11.95 -0.88
CA THR A 139 -0.53 -12.31 0.52
C THR A 139 -1.18 -13.66 0.85
N PRO A 140 -0.70 -14.36 1.88
CA PRO A 140 -1.29 -15.64 2.30
C PRO A 140 -2.77 -15.52 2.66
N VAL A 141 -3.56 -16.53 2.29
CA VAL A 141 -4.96 -16.70 2.70
C VAL A 141 -5.03 -17.11 4.17
N GLY A 142 -6.08 -16.69 4.87
CA GLY A 142 -6.32 -16.98 6.28
C GLY A 142 -6.24 -15.74 7.16
N GLU A 143 -5.92 -15.91 8.43
CA GLU A 143 -5.79 -14.80 9.37
C GLU A 143 -4.57 -13.95 8.99
N ALA A 144 -4.80 -12.65 8.77
CA ALA A 144 -3.81 -11.69 8.32
C ALA A 144 -3.48 -10.67 9.41
N LYS A 145 -2.29 -10.06 9.30
CA LYS A 145 -1.89 -8.99 10.22
C LYS A 145 -2.45 -7.64 9.80
N SER A 146 -2.73 -7.46 8.53
CA SER A 146 -3.28 -6.23 7.94
C SER A 146 -3.99 -6.54 6.63
N CYS A 147 -4.90 -5.66 6.23
CA CYS A 147 -5.47 -5.58 4.89
C CYS A 147 -4.68 -4.58 4.03
N GLY A 148 -5.07 -4.38 2.80
CA GLY A 148 -4.66 -3.23 1.98
C GLY A 148 -5.67 -2.09 2.05
N GLY A 149 -5.57 -1.10 1.16
CA GLY A 149 -6.51 0.03 1.07
C GLY A 149 -7.94 -0.37 0.74
N ASP A 150 -8.13 -1.54 0.10
CA ASP A 150 -9.44 -2.09 -0.20
C ASP A 150 -9.75 -3.19 0.81
N ALA A 151 -10.86 -3.05 1.52
CA ALA A 151 -11.31 -4.05 2.48
C ALA A 151 -12.75 -3.78 2.91
N MET A 152 -13.48 -4.82 3.29
CA MET A 152 -14.75 -4.69 3.99
C MET A 152 -14.50 -4.72 5.50
N MET A 153 -15.08 -3.78 6.22
CA MET A 153 -14.92 -3.65 7.67
C MET A 153 -16.28 -3.59 8.37
N ARG A 154 -16.34 -4.14 9.57
CA ARG A 154 -17.49 -4.06 10.46
C ARG A 154 -17.59 -2.63 11.03
N VAL A 155 -18.74 -1.98 10.89
CA VAL A 155 -18.97 -0.57 11.28
C VAL A 155 -18.76 -0.36 12.77
N ASP A 156 -19.30 -1.24 13.62
CA ASP A 156 -19.16 -1.16 15.07
C ASP A 156 -17.69 -1.26 15.52
N ALA A 157 -16.95 -2.24 14.99
CA ALA A 157 -15.53 -2.41 15.29
C ALA A 157 -14.67 -1.24 14.78
N PHE A 158 -14.96 -0.73 13.58
CA PHE A 158 -14.26 0.43 13.02
C PHE A 158 -14.49 1.69 13.88
N ARG A 159 -15.74 1.93 14.33
CA ARG A 159 -16.08 3.05 15.21
C ARG A 159 -15.45 2.89 16.59
N ALA A 160 -15.54 1.70 17.18
CA ALA A 160 -14.93 1.43 18.50
C ALA A 160 -13.41 1.61 18.48
N ALA A 161 -12.75 1.31 17.35
CA ALA A 161 -11.33 1.57 17.15
C ALA A 161 -11.01 3.05 16.90
N GLY A 162 -12.00 3.94 16.72
CA GLY A 162 -11.80 5.37 16.43
C GLY A 162 -11.43 5.67 14.98
N GLY A 163 -11.70 4.75 14.03
CA GLY A 163 -11.39 4.91 12.62
C GLY A 163 -9.89 4.86 12.30
N PHE A 164 -9.51 5.38 11.13
CA PHE A 164 -8.11 5.51 10.72
C PHE A 164 -7.44 6.69 11.46
N ASP A 165 -6.18 6.54 11.87
CA ASP A 165 -5.39 7.66 12.41
C ASP A 165 -4.99 8.62 11.27
N ALA A 166 -5.67 9.77 11.18
CA ALA A 166 -5.44 10.78 10.15
C ALA A 166 -4.02 11.38 10.17
N SER A 167 -3.29 11.21 11.26
CA SER A 167 -1.90 11.68 11.40
C SER A 167 -0.87 10.74 10.77
N VAL A 168 -1.28 9.52 10.38
CA VAL A 168 -0.42 8.57 9.68
C VAL A 168 -0.47 8.87 8.17
N ALA A 169 0.67 9.19 7.58
CA ALA A 169 0.75 9.55 6.15
C ALA A 169 0.72 8.34 5.21
N ALA A 170 1.17 7.19 5.68
CA ALA A 170 1.16 5.93 4.93
C ALA A 170 1.29 4.75 5.90
N GLY A 171 0.49 3.71 5.72
CA GLY A 171 0.43 2.56 6.62
C GLY A 171 -0.68 2.68 7.66
N GLU A 172 -1.70 3.47 7.35
CA GLU A 172 -2.91 3.66 8.15
C GLU A 172 -3.71 2.37 8.31
N GLU A 173 -3.74 1.50 7.29
CA GLU A 173 -4.45 0.23 7.36
C GLU A 173 -3.76 -0.78 8.29
N PRO A 174 -2.43 -1.03 8.21
CA PRO A 174 -1.73 -1.85 9.20
C PRO A 174 -1.83 -1.33 10.62
N GLU A 175 -1.88 -0.02 10.80
CA GLU A 175 -2.04 0.63 12.09
C GLU A 175 -3.43 0.33 12.68
N LEU A 176 -4.50 0.59 11.90
CA LEU A 176 -5.88 0.28 12.29
C LEU A 176 -6.05 -1.23 12.57
N CYS A 177 -5.54 -2.09 11.69
CA CYS A 177 -5.60 -3.54 11.89
C CYS A 177 -4.89 -3.98 13.17
N GLN A 178 -3.83 -3.29 13.59
CA GLN A 178 -3.17 -3.56 14.88
C GLN A 178 -4.08 -3.22 16.07
N ARG A 179 -4.76 -2.05 16.03
CA ARG A 179 -5.73 -1.68 17.10
C ARG A 179 -6.91 -2.64 17.16
N LEU A 180 -7.48 -3.01 16.02
CA LEU A 180 -8.55 -3.99 15.94
C LEU A 180 -8.13 -5.35 16.53
N ARG A 181 -6.92 -5.84 16.19
CA ARG A 181 -6.40 -7.10 16.74
C ARG A 181 -6.10 -7.01 18.23
N ALA A 182 -5.62 -5.86 18.71
CA ALA A 182 -5.42 -5.62 20.14
C ALA A 182 -6.74 -5.59 20.93
N ALA A 183 -7.85 -5.22 20.26
CA ALA A 183 -9.22 -5.31 20.80
C ALA A 183 -9.85 -6.72 20.68
N GLY A 184 -9.09 -7.72 20.21
CA GLY A 184 -9.56 -9.12 20.13
C GLY A 184 -10.21 -9.50 18.80
N HIS A 185 -10.26 -8.58 17.82
CA HIS A 185 -10.80 -8.86 16.50
C HIS A 185 -9.78 -9.54 15.56
N LYS A 186 -10.29 -10.17 14.51
CA LYS A 186 -9.48 -10.78 13.45
C LYS A 186 -9.57 -10.00 12.14
N VAL A 187 -8.50 -10.07 11.35
CA VAL A 187 -8.42 -9.66 9.96
C VAL A 187 -8.33 -10.92 9.12
N LEU A 188 -9.26 -11.11 8.19
CA LEU A 188 -9.34 -12.31 7.37
C LEU A 188 -9.03 -12.00 5.90
N ARG A 189 -8.00 -12.66 5.35
CA ARG A 189 -7.69 -12.70 3.91
C ARG A 189 -8.34 -13.93 3.30
N VAL A 190 -9.42 -13.73 2.54
CA VAL A 190 -10.15 -14.84 1.89
C VAL A 190 -9.55 -15.18 0.52
N ASP A 191 -9.70 -16.43 0.09
CA ASP A 191 -9.30 -16.88 -1.23
C ASP A 191 -10.36 -16.47 -2.27
N ALA A 192 -10.30 -15.19 -2.64
CA ALA A 192 -11.18 -14.59 -3.66
C ALA A 192 -10.48 -13.37 -4.29
N GLU A 193 -10.69 -13.16 -5.57
CA GLU A 193 -10.31 -11.93 -6.27
C GLU A 193 -11.15 -10.77 -5.71
N MET A 194 -10.51 -9.65 -5.38
CA MET A 194 -11.14 -8.49 -4.75
C MET A 194 -11.19 -7.29 -5.68
N THR A 195 -10.03 -6.81 -6.08
CA THR A 195 -9.90 -5.62 -6.90
C THR A 195 -8.80 -5.74 -7.96
N LEU A 196 -9.02 -5.07 -9.09
CA LEU A 196 -8.02 -4.83 -10.14
C LEU A 196 -7.49 -3.41 -9.97
N HIS A 197 -6.27 -3.28 -9.51
CA HIS A 197 -5.61 -2.01 -9.25
C HIS A 197 -4.74 -1.59 -10.44
N ASP A 198 -4.85 -0.35 -10.87
CA ASP A 198 -3.99 0.25 -11.90
C ASP A 198 -2.90 1.10 -11.24
N SER A 199 -1.76 0.49 -10.94
CA SER A 199 -0.65 1.17 -10.28
C SER A 199 0.07 2.19 -11.18
N ALA A 200 -0.10 2.08 -12.51
CA ALA A 200 0.47 2.96 -13.53
C ALA A 200 1.96 3.25 -13.34
N MET A 201 2.74 2.28 -12.89
CA MET A 201 4.18 2.39 -12.72
C MET A 201 4.92 1.94 -13.96
N HIS A 202 5.31 2.88 -14.82
CA HIS A 202 5.99 2.58 -16.09
C HIS A 202 7.49 2.79 -16.04
N TYR A 203 8.00 3.62 -15.13
CA TYR A 203 9.38 4.05 -15.05
C TYR A 203 10.00 3.82 -13.67
N PHE A 204 11.31 3.60 -13.64
CA PHE A 204 12.08 3.41 -12.42
C PHE A 204 11.84 4.52 -11.38
N GLY A 205 11.74 5.79 -11.83
CA GLY A 205 11.52 6.92 -10.93
C GLY A 205 10.19 6.86 -10.15
N GLN A 206 9.12 6.31 -10.76
CA GLN A 206 7.83 6.12 -10.08
C GLN A 206 7.94 5.02 -9.01
N TRP A 207 8.53 3.88 -9.36
CA TRP A 207 8.79 2.80 -8.43
C TRP A 207 9.70 3.26 -7.28
N TRP A 208 10.78 4.02 -7.58
CA TRP A 208 11.67 4.59 -6.57
C TRP A 208 10.93 5.49 -5.59
N LYS A 209 10.10 6.43 -6.09
CA LYS A 209 9.28 7.31 -5.24
C LYS A 209 8.31 6.52 -4.37
N ARG A 210 7.67 5.46 -4.93
CA ARG A 210 6.82 4.53 -4.16
C ARG A 210 7.61 3.84 -3.05
N ALA A 211 8.83 3.36 -3.34
CA ALA A 211 9.70 2.75 -2.34
C ALA A 211 10.15 3.75 -1.25
N VAL A 212 10.43 5.01 -1.60
CA VAL A 212 10.71 6.09 -0.63
C VAL A 212 9.49 6.34 0.26
N ARG A 213 8.28 6.43 -0.32
CA ARG A 213 7.02 6.56 0.45
C ARG A 213 6.82 5.38 1.41
N SER A 214 7.07 4.17 0.95
CA SER A 214 6.98 2.95 1.78
C SER A 214 7.97 2.99 2.95
N GLY A 215 9.21 3.44 2.72
CA GLY A 215 10.20 3.63 3.77
C GLY A 215 9.83 4.69 4.80
N TYR A 216 9.21 5.79 4.35
CA TYR A 216 8.69 6.86 5.20
C TYR A 216 7.57 6.34 6.11
N GLY A 217 6.54 5.71 5.54
CA GLY A 217 5.42 5.17 6.29
C GLY A 217 5.84 4.03 7.22
N ALA A 218 6.74 3.14 6.77
CA ALA A 218 7.28 2.09 7.62
C ALA A 218 8.02 2.65 8.86
N MET A 219 8.75 3.76 8.70
CA MET A 219 9.44 4.41 9.82
C MET A 219 8.45 5.10 10.77
N ASP A 220 7.43 5.77 10.25
CA ASP A 220 6.37 6.40 11.05
C ASP A 220 5.65 5.37 11.91
N VAL A 221 5.10 4.32 11.30
CA VAL A 221 4.39 3.26 12.03
C VAL A 221 5.32 2.48 12.98
N ALA A 222 6.56 2.18 12.57
CA ALA A 222 7.51 1.51 13.46
C ALA A 222 7.90 2.36 14.68
N THR A 223 7.91 3.68 14.53
CA THR A 223 8.21 4.59 15.65
C THR A 223 7.05 4.67 16.64
N ARG A 224 5.81 4.70 16.16
CA ARG A 224 4.60 4.80 16.99
C ARG A 224 4.19 3.45 17.59
N PHE A 225 4.31 2.38 16.82
CA PHE A 225 3.75 1.05 17.15
C PHE A 225 4.80 -0.06 17.09
N GLY A 226 6.07 0.29 17.20
CA GLY A 226 7.20 -0.67 17.13
C GLY A 226 7.19 -1.72 18.23
N GLN A 227 6.62 -1.41 19.42
CA GLN A 227 6.41 -2.38 20.50
C GLN A 227 5.53 -3.58 20.05
N HIS A 228 4.67 -3.41 19.06
CA HIS A 228 3.84 -4.47 18.47
C HIS A 228 4.50 -5.15 17.27
N GLY A 229 5.77 -4.82 16.97
CA GLY A 229 6.55 -5.43 15.88
C GLY A 229 6.18 -4.93 14.48
N LEU A 230 5.30 -3.94 14.34
CA LEU A 230 4.90 -3.38 13.04
C LEU A 230 6.08 -2.71 12.35
N PHE A 231 6.37 -3.13 11.12
CA PHE A 231 7.42 -2.62 10.23
C PHE A 231 8.86 -2.60 10.78
N VAL A 232 9.10 -3.00 12.05
CA VAL A 232 10.43 -2.99 12.67
C VAL A 232 11.44 -3.80 11.86
N LYS A 233 11.04 -5.00 11.38
CA LYS A 233 11.90 -5.84 10.54
C LYS A 233 12.23 -5.18 9.20
N GLN A 234 11.27 -4.48 8.59
CA GLN A 234 11.45 -3.77 7.32
C GLN A 234 12.43 -2.60 7.50
N VAL A 235 12.24 -1.79 8.55
CA VAL A 235 13.12 -0.66 8.89
C VAL A 235 14.55 -1.15 9.16
N LYS A 236 14.73 -2.17 10.03
CA LYS A 236 16.04 -2.74 10.35
C LYS A 236 16.72 -3.35 9.11
N SER A 237 15.97 -4.08 8.27
CA SER A 237 16.51 -4.66 7.04
C SER A 237 16.99 -3.60 6.06
N ALA A 238 16.25 -2.48 5.89
CA ALA A 238 16.70 -1.40 5.03
C ALA A 238 17.99 -0.76 5.56
N ARG A 239 18.09 -0.49 6.86
CA ARG A 239 19.29 0.06 7.50
C ARG A 239 20.47 -0.87 7.40
N LEU A 240 20.27 -2.17 7.62
CA LEU A 240 21.34 -3.18 7.47
C LEU A 240 21.98 -3.10 6.08
N TRP A 241 21.17 -3.16 5.01
CA TRP A 241 21.67 -3.27 3.64
C TRP A 241 22.11 -1.94 3.03
N ALA A 242 21.52 -0.81 3.42
CA ALA A 242 21.85 0.48 2.81
C ALA A 242 22.77 1.35 3.68
N ILE A 243 22.81 1.14 5.00
CA ILE A 243 23.67 1.95 5.91
C ILE A 243 24.83 1.12 6.47
N ALA A 244 24.54 -0.06 7.07
CA ALA A 244 25.55 -0.81 7.78
C ALA A 244 26.47 -1.64 6.86
N TRP A 245 25.90 -2.17 5.76
CA TRP A 245 26.64 -3.06 4.87
C TRP A 245 27.78 -2.36 4.10
N PRO A 246 27.62 -1.16 3.48
CA PRO A 246 28.71 -0.53 2.75
C PRO A 246 29.96 -0.25 3.61
N PRO A 247 29.87 0.35 4.80
CA PRO A 247 31.03 0.51 5.65
C PRO A 247 31.62 -0.82 6.16
N ALA A 248 30.79 -1.86 6.34
CA ALA A 248 31.28 -3.19 6.71
C ALA A 248 32.13 -3.80 5.59
N VAL A 249 31.79 -3.59 4.33
CA VAL A 249 32.61 -4.00 3.18
C VAL A 249 33.97 -3.30 3.23
N VAL A 250 33.99 -1.98 3.44
CA VAL A 250 35.24 -1.20 3.57
C VAL A 250 36.06 -1.72 4.73
N LEU A 251 35.45 -1.90 5.90
CA LEU A 251 36.16 -2.42 7.10
C LEU A 251 36.76 -3.81 6.85
N MET A 252 36.01 -4.74 6.29
CA MET A 252 36.52 -6.10 5.99
C MET A 252 37.67 -6.06 5.00
N THR A 253 37.57 -5.23 3.96
CA THR A 253 38.65 -5.04 2.98
C THR A 253 39.92 -4.48 3.65
N THR A 254 39.78 -3.48 4.51
CA THR A 254 40.91 -2.86 5.25
C THR A 254 41.54 -3.82 6.22
N LEU A 255 40.75 -4.60 6.98
CA LEU A 255 41.28 -5.63 7.89
C LEU A 255 42.00 -6.73 7.12
N GLY A 256 41.50 -7.15 5.97
CA GLY A 256 42.17 -8.10 5.08
C GLY A 256 43.49 -7.56 4.57
N ALA A 257 43.54 -6.28 4.19
CA ALA A 257 44.78 -5.61 3.78
C ALA A 257 45.82 -5.58 4.93
N PHE A 258 45.39 -5.27 6.13
CA PHE A 258 46.27 -5.18 7.30
C PHE A 258 46.83 -6.54 7.70
N ALA A 259 45.98 -7.60 7.64
CA ALA A 259 46.41 -8.95 8.07
C ALA A 259 47.26 -9.68 7.02
N PHE A 260 46.98 -9.51 5.72
CA PHE A 260 47.54 -10.32 4.64
C PHE A 260 47.99 -9.50 3.42
N GLY A 261 48.10 -8.21 3.53
CA GLY A 261 48.48 -7.31 2.44
C GLY A 261 47.42 -7.23 1.32
N ALA A 262 47.87 -6.90 0.10
CA ALA A 262 46.97 -6.75 -1.04
C ALA A 262 46.12 -7.98 -1.39
N PRO A 263 46.65 -9.23 -1.33
CA PRO A 263 45.85 -10.43 -1.54
C PRO A 263 44.71 -10.58 -0.51
N GLY A 264 44.97 -10.26 0.76
CA GLY A 264 43.99 -10.29 1.82
C GLY A 264 42.87 -9.26 1.62
N ALA A 265 43.20 -8.04 1.16
CA ALA A 265 42.25 -7.02 0.82
C ALA A 265 41.31 -7.48 -0.32
N LEU A 266 41.89 -8.04 -1.39
CA LEU A 266 41.13 -8.53 -2.52
C LEU A 266 40.18 -9.68 -2.13
N ALA A 267 40.69 -10.67 -1.37
CA ALA A 267 39.89 -11.79 -0.92
C ALA A 267 38.73 -11.35 0.00
N ALA A 268 39.03 -10.56 1.04
CA ALA A 268 38.01 -10.06 1.98
C ALA A 268 36.99 -9.16 1.31
N GLY A 269 37.44 -8.26 0.43
CA GLY A 269 36.55 -7.38 -0.35
C GLY A 269 35.63 -8.16 -1.30
N ALA A 270 36.20 -9.16 -2.02
CA ALA A 270 35.43 -10.03 -2.91
C ALA A 270 34.35 -10.80 -2.15
N VAL A 271 34.69 -11.42 -1.01
CA VAL A 271 33.75 -12.15 -0.15
C VAL A 271 32.65 -11.20 0.35
N ALA A 272 33.03 -10.03 0.86
CA ALA A 272 32.07 -9.05 1.35
C ALA A 272 31.13 -8.60 0.23
N VAL A 273 31.62 -8.19 -0.94
CA VAL A 273 30.80 -7.74 -2.07
C VAL A 273 29.90 -8.87 -2.58
N ALA A 274 30.37 -10.14 -2.60
CA ALA A 274 29.61 -11.29 -3.09
C ALA A 274 28.32 -11.56 -2.29
N VAL A 275 28.25 -11.13 -1.03
CA VAL A 275 27.03 -11.32 -0.20
C VAL A 275 25.81 -10.64 -0.84
N LEU A 276 25.98 -9.49 -1.51
CA LEU A 276 24.88 -8.77 -2.13
C LEU A 276 24.23 -9.55 -3.30
N PRO A 277 24.98 -10.00 -4.33
CA PRO A 277 24.41 -10.84 -5.39
C PRO A 277 23.91 -12.19 -4.88
N ILE A 278 24.54 -12.78 -3.86
CA ILE A 278 24.03 -14.00 -3.22
C ILE A 278 22.65 -13.75 -2.60
N GLN A 279 22.47 -12.62 -1.92
CA GLN A 279 21.16 -12.25 -1.35
C GLN A 279 20.12 -11.98 -2.45
N MET A 280 20.52 -11.34 -3.55
CA MET A 280 19.64 -11.15 -4.72
C MET A 280 19.23 -12.50 -5.32
N ALA A 281 20.17 -13.41 -5.51
CA ALA A 281 19.91 -14.76 -6.01
C ALA A 281 19.00 -15.57 -5.07
N ARG A 282 19.24 -15.50 -3.75
CA ARG A 282 18.38 -16.13 -2.73
C ARG A 282 16.94 -15.63 -2.80
N LEU A 283 16.75 -14.33 -2.98
CA LEU A 283 15.42 -13.73 -3.14
C LEU A 283 14.78 -14.20 -4.46
N ALA A 284 15.53 -14.20 -5.56
CA ALA A 284 15.08 -14.69 -6.86
C ALA A 284 14.65 -16.17 -6.79
N LEU A 285 15.45 -17.04 -6.19
CA LEU A 285 15.14 -18.47 -6.00
C LEU A 285 13.83 -18.68 -5.20
N ARG A 286 13.64 -17.91 -4.13
CA ARG A 286 12.41 -17.97 -3.33
C ARG A 286 11.20 -17.50 -4.14
N THR A 287 11.35 -16.41 -4.88
CA THR A 287 10.29 -15.81 -5.69
C THR A 287 9.95 -16.70 -6.89
N ARG A 288 10.91 -17.45 -7.45
CA ARG A 288 10.69 -18.38 -8.58
C ARG A 288 9.61 -19.43 -8.30
N ARG A 289 9.37 -19.76 -7.04
CA ARG A 289 8.30 -20.67 -6.63
C ARG A 289 6.89 -20.06 -6.76
N ARG A 290 6.80 -18.72 -6.88
CA ARG A 290 5.55 -17.96 -6.94
C ARG A 290 5.27 -17.36 -8.32
N VAL A 291 6.27 -17.32 -9.20
CA VAL A 291 6.15 -16.72 -10.54
C VAL A 291 6.62 -17.69 -11.61
N PRO A 292 6.05 -17.64 -12.85
CA PRO A 292 6.33 -18.63 -13.88
C PRO A 292 7.70 -18.44 -14.54
N ASP A 293 8.34 -17.28 -14.40
CA ASP A 293 9.56 -16.94 -15.15
C ASP A 293 10.72 -16.43 -14.30
N TRP A 294 11.95 -16.72 -14.73
CA TRP A 294 13.16 -16.27 -14.09
C TRP A 294 13.39 -14.76 -14.19
N LYS A 295 12.91 -14.11 -15.25
CA LYS A 295 13.07 -12.67 -15.45
C LYS A 295 12.38 -11.89 -14.32
N THR A 296 11.14 -12.25 -14.00
CA THR A 296 10.38 -11.65 -12.89
C THR A 296 11.03 -11.97 -11.55
N ALA A 297 11.45 -13.24 -11.33
CA ALA A 297 12.08 -13.64 -10.07
C ALA A 297 13.40 -12.90 -9.83
N THR A 298 14.24 -12.77 -10.84
CA THR A 298 15.53 -12.06 -10.77
C THR A 298 15.30 -10.56 -10.56
N ALA A 299 14.37 -9.95 -11.31
CA ALA A 299 14.01 -8.55 -11.15
C ALA A 299 13.53 -8.26 -9.72
N TYR A 300 12.73 -9.15 -9.13
CA TYR A 300 12.29 -9.03 -7.74
C TYR A 300 13.48 -9.02 -6.78
N GLY A 301 14.43 -9.95 -6.93
CA GLY A 301 15.63 -10.01 -6.09
C GLY A 301 16.46 -8.73 -6.17
N ILE A 302 16.73 -8.26 -7.38
CA ILE A 302 17.51 -7.04 -7.63
C ILE A 302 16.79 -5.79 -7.10
N LEU A 303 15.55 -5.58 -7.50
CA LEU A 303 14.80 -4.38 -7.11
C LEU A 303 14.49 -4.36 -5.61
N THR A 304 14.26 -5.51 -4.97
CA THR A 304 14.13 -5.58 -3.50
C THR A 304 15.39 -5.07 -2.80
N MET A 305 16.58 -5.41 -3.30
CA MET A 305 17.83 -4.94 -2.72
C MET A 305 18.08 -3.45 -3.02
N ILE A 306 17.87 -3.00 -4.27
CA ILE A 306 17.94 -1.57 -4.63
C ILE A 306 16.95 -0.75 -3.79
N GLY A 307 15.74 -1.25 -3.58
CA GLY A 307 14.69 -0.61 -2.78
C GLY A 307 15.10 -0.33 -1.32
N LYS A 308 16.13 -1.01 -0.78
CA LYS A 308 16.62 -0.73 0.57
C LYS A 308 17.16 0.69 0.71
N TRP A 309 17.85 1.21 -0.32
CA TRP A 309 18.32 2.61 -0.34
C TRP A 309 17.16 3.60 -0.42
N ALA A 310 16.17 3.34 -1.28
CA ALA A 310 14.97 4.18 -1.34
C ALA A 310 14.21 4.19 0.00
N ASN A 311 14.06 3.02 0.64
CA ASN A 311 13.43 2.91 1.96
C ASN A 311 14.19 3.71 3.03
N VAL A 312 15.53 3.65 3.06
CA VAL A 312 16.35 4.44 3.99
C VAL A 312 16.18 5.94 3.72
N LEU A 313 16.16 6.36 2.47
CA LEU A 313 15.89 7.76 2.12
C LEU A 313 14.52 8.23 2.65
N GLY A 314 13.51 7.37 2.58
CA GLY A 314 12.20 7.61 3.19
C GLY A 314 12.27 7.74 4.72
N GLN A 315 12.99 6.83 5.38
CA GLN A 315 13.21 6.87 6.83
C GLN A 315 13.92 8.17 7.28
N LEU A 316 14.95 8.59 6.55
CA LEU A 316 15.68 9.85 6.83
C LEU A 316 14.78 11.07 6.64
N ARG A 317 13.93 11.09 5.61
CA ARG A 317 12.94 12.16 5.41
C ARG A 317 11.96 12.22 6.57
N TYR A 318 11.44 11.10 7.04
CA TYR A 318 10.57 11.05 8.21
C TYR A 318 11.26 11.62 9.45
N LEU A 319 12.49 11.19 9.76
CA LEU A 319 13.23 11.69 10.91
C LEU A 319 13.47 13.20 10.85
N ARG A 320 13.83 13.71 9.66
CA ARG A 320 14.00 15.15 9.43
C ARG A 320 12.69 15.94 9.61
N ASP A 321 11.58 15.43 9.05
CA ASP A 321 10.30 16.13 9.15
C ASP A 321 9.80 16.13 10.61
N ARG A 322 9.98 15.01 11.31
CA ARG A 322 9.66 14.90 12.73
C ARG A 322 10.51 15.85 13.60
N SER A 323 11.84 15.92 13.38
CA SER A 323 12.71 16.82 14.14
C SER A 323 12.41 18.31 13.87
N ALA A 324 11.88 18.62 12.67
CA ALA A 324 11.46 19.96 12.30
C ALA A 324 10.02 20.31 12.68
N GLY A 325 9.32 19.44 13.45
CA GLY A 325 7.92 19.63 13.84
C GLY A 325 6.95 19.73 12.66
N ARG A 326 7.35 19.22 11.48
CA ARG A 326 6.53 19.27 10.27
C ARG A 326 5.51 18.15 10.27
N ASN A 327 4.28 18.47 9.88
CA ASN A 327 3.27 17.46 9.61
C ASN A 327 3.71 16.55 8.47
N THR A 328 3.39 15.27 8.58
CA THR A 328 3.64 14.25 7.56
C THR A 328 3.09 14.68 6.20
N ARG A 329 3.95 14.71 5.18
CA ARG A 329 3.54 15.04 3.80
C ARG A 329 3.42 13.78 2.97
N LEU A 330 2.31 13.64 2.25
CA LEU A 330 2.11 12.56 1.31
C LEU A 330 3.14 12.67 0.18
N ILE A 331 3.87 11.58 -0.10
CA ILE A 331 4.79 11.49 -1.24
C ILE A 331 4.00 10.91 -2.41
N GLU A 332 3.60 11.76 -3.36
CA GLU A 332 2.94 11.32 -4.60
C GLU A 332 3.96 10.67 -5.55
N TYR A 333 3.61 9.51 -6.09
CA TYR A 333 4.45 8.78 -7.05
C TYR A 333 3.78 8.62 -8.42
N LYS A 334 2.45 8.77 -8.50
CA LYS A 334 1.73 8.80 -9.76
C LYS A 334 1.89 10.19 -10.36
N SER A 335 2.35 10.28 -11.60
CA SER A 335 2.25 11.52 -12.37
C SER A 335 0.79 11.75 -12.72
N SER A 336 0.29 12.98 -12.59
CA SER A 336 -0.97 13.40 -13.20
C SER A 336 -0.87 13.02 -14.69
N CYS A 337 -1.74 12.12 -15.14
CA CYS A 337 -1.81 11.70 -16.53
C CYS A 337 -2.47 12.80 -17.36
N ALA A 338 -1.73 13.87 -17.63
CA ALA A 338 -2.03 14.82 -18.70
C ALA A 338 -1.29 14.35 -19.96
N THR A 339 -1.71 13.23 -20.54
CA THR A 339 -1.37 12.92 -21.93
C THR A 339 -2.62 13.31 -22.74
N PRO A 340 -2.55 14.29 -23.63
CA PRO A 340 -3.64 14.57 -24.56
C PRO A 340 -3.88 13.33 -25.39
N ILE A 341 -5.14 12.89 -25.45
CA ILE A 341 -5.59 11.90 -26.41
C ILE A 341 -5.40 12.54 -27.78
N THR A 342 -4.33 12.21 -28.49
CA THR A 342 -4.25 12.49 -29.92
C THR A 342 -5.34 11.65 -30.58
N LYS A 343 -6.36 12.35 -31.14
CA LYS A 343 -7.36 11.72 -32.02
C LYS A 343 -6.63 11.02 -33.17
N PRO A 344 -6.99 9.78 -33.49
CA PRO A 344 -6.58 9.22 -34.77
C PRO A 344 -7.26 10.00 -35.89
N THR A 345 -6.45 10.47 -36.83
CA THR A 345 -6.86 11.02 -38.14
C THR A 345 -7.42 9.91 -39.02
#